data_324b94e5c151c50753bc2d6a40abc1c4
#
_entry.id   324b94e5c151c50753bc2d6a40abc1c4
#
_cell.length_a   1.000
_cell.length_b   1.000
_cell.length_c   1.000
_cell.angle_alpha   90.00
_cell.angle_beta   90.00
_cell.angle_gamma   90.00
#
_symmetry.space_group_name_H-M   'P 1'
#
loop_
_entity.id
_entity.type
_entity.pdbx_description
1 polymer ?
#
loop_
_entity_poly.entity_id
_entity_poly.type
_entity_poly.pdbx_seq_one_letter_code
_entity_poly.pdbx_strand_id
1 'polypeptide(L)'
;MKILLIMSFFLAIGCGQKEKIKLAEQKSVTVQKPVQLQNQPKRPDYAIKAPDFTLKTIQGELFKLSENKGKVILLNFWGTWCRPCRREIPDFNKLIKNYQKDGLVIVGITLKRSSYETDSSIADFMNDWDINYTILTDINNYESQVVTANYGQAIGQPITGIPTTLIIDREGYIVKGYVGPRSEEIFYKDLKPYLSSES
;
A
#
# COMPACT_ATOMS: atom_id res chain seq x y z
N MET A 1 -39.74 59.49 -24.76
CA MET A 1 -41.10 59.89 -25.17
C MET A 1 -42.03 58.73 -24.91
N LYS A 2 -42.92 58.94 -23.99
CA LYS A 2 -44.29 58.39 -23.84
C LYS A 2 -44.39 56.88 -23.62
N ILE A 3 -44.81 56.46 -22.44
CA ILE A 3 -46.22 56.37 -21.91
C ILE A 3 -46.71 54.93 -22.15
N LEU A 4 -47.32 54.17 -21.32
CA LEU A 4 -48.07 54.19 -20.07
C LEU A 4 -48.55 52.75 -19.80
N LEU A 5 -48.53 52.36 -18.58
CA LEU A 5 -49.58 51.72 -17.79
C LEU A 5 -50.56 50.75 -18.50
N ILE A 6 -50.84 49.62 -17.89
CA ILE A 6 -52.08 49.35 -17.16
C ILE A 6 -51.94 48.08 -16.30
N MET A 7 -52.36 48.24 -15.05
CA MET A 7 -52.69 47.22 -14.04
C MET A 7 -53.80 46.28 -14.53
N SER A 8 -53.72 45.03 -14.11
CA SER A 8 -54.98 44.35 -13.71
C SER A 8 -54.67 43.20 -12.75
N PHE A 9 -55.30 43.30 -11.66
CA PHE A 9 -55.43 42.49 -10.46
C PHE A 9 -56.38 41.32 -10.77
N PHE A 10 -55.96 40.08 -10.46
CA PHE A 10 -56.94 39.05 -10.17
C PHE A 10 -56.39 38.11 -9.10
N LEU A 11 -57.01 38.18 -7.94
CA LEU A 11 -56.99 37.17 -6.91
C LEU A 11 -57.73 35.93 -7.40
N ALA A 12 -57.17 34.77 -7.23
CA ALA A 12 -57.95 33.54 -7.08
C ALA A 12 -57.24 32.60 -6.07
N ILE A 13 -57.94 32.37 -5.02
CA ILE A 13 -57.73 31.42 -3.94
C ILE A 13 -57.91 30.01 -4.51
N GLY A 14 -56.99 29.08 -4.19
CA GLY A 14 -57.17 27.68 -4.58
C GLY A 14 -56.15 26.73 -3.97
N CYS A 15 -56.48 26.29 -2.79
CA CYS A 15 -56.36 24.92 -2.29
C CYS A 15 -55.04 24.14 -2.47
N GLY A 16 -54.53 23.70 -1.33
CA GLY A 16 -53.34 22.94 -1.07
C GLY A 16 -53.11 21.67 -1.91
N GLN A 17 -51.91 21.53 -2.29
CA GLN A 17 -51.32 20.21 -2.58
C GLN A 17 -50.07 20.05 -1.73
N LYS A 18 -50.17 19.12 -0.77
CA LYS A 18 -49.04 18.61 -0.05
C LYS A 18 -48.17 17.82 -1.03
N GLU A 19 -47.11 18.43 -1.51
CA GLU A 19 -46.05 17.73 -2.22
C GLU A 19 -45.33 16.80 -1.21
N LYS A 20 -45.56 15.51 -1.35
CA LYS A 20 -44.80 14.47 -0.64
C LYS A 20 -43.40 14.48 -1.22
N ILE A 21 -42.44 15.05 -0.48
CA ILE A 21 -41.02 14.86 -0.73
C ILE A 21 -40.75 13.37 -0.50
N LYS A 22 -40.57 12.62 -1.58
CA LYS A 22 -40.01 11.27 -1.54
C LYS A 22 -38.57 11.40 -1.05
N LEU A 23 -38.36 11.04 0.21
CA LEU A 23 -37.07 10.83 0.82
C LEU A 23 -36.35 9.74 -0.01
N ALA A 24 -35.35 10.13 -0.78
CA ALA A 24 -34.51 9.20 -1.51
C ALA A 24 -33.85 8.26 -0.50
N GLU A 25 -34.14 6.99 -0.68
CA GLU A 25 -33.62 5.86 0.04
C GLU A 25 -32.08 5.93 0.06
N GLN A 26 -31.51 6.23 1.24
CA GLN A 26 -30.08 6.17 1.46
C GLN A 26 -29.66 4.72 1.26
N LYS A 27 -28.95 4.48 0.13
CA LYS A 27 -28.16 3.26 -0.05
C LYS A 27 -27.33 3.04 1.20
N SER A 28 -27.67 2.03 1.99
CA SER A 28 -26.89 1.57 3.11
C SER A 28 -25.47 1.27 2.63
N VAL A 29 -24.52 2.09 3.07
CA VAL A 29 -23.10 1.76 2.97
C VAL A 29 -22.92 0.47 3.77
N THR A 30 -22.67 -0.62 3.05
CA THR A 30 -22.35 -1.90 3.67
C THR A 30 -21.03 -1.70 4.41
N VAL A 31 -21.10 -1.52 5.72
CA VAL A 31 -19.94 -1.54 6.61
C VAL A 31 -19.34 -2.93 6.46
N GLN A 32 -18.20 -2.99 5.77
CA GLN A 32 -17.44 -4.24 5.65
C GLN A 32 -17.12 -4.72 7.05
N LYS A 33 -17.64 -5.93 7.36
CA LYS A 33 -17.42 -6.62 8.63
C LYS A 33 -15.91 -6.59 8.95
N PRO A 34 -15.49 -6.19 10.16
CA PRO A 34 -14.06 -6.17 10.49
C PRO A 34 -13.50 -7.57 10.28
N VAL A 35 -12.43 -7.64 9.48
CA VAL A 35 -11.65 -8.87 9.27
C VAL A 35 -11.33 -9.43 10.65
N GLN A 36 -11.76 -10.68 10.90
CA GLN A 36 -11.59 -11.32 12.21
C GLN A 36 -10.12 -11.49 12.52
N LEU A 37 -9.56 -10.64 13.37
CA LEU A 37 -8.19 -10.71 13.90
C LEU A 37 -7.94 -11.93 14.80
N GLN A 38 -8.95 -12.79 15.00
CA GLN A 38 -8.95 -13.82 16.04
C GLN A 38 -8.04 -15.03 15.79
N ASN A 39 -7.40 -15.17 14.61
CA ASN A 39 -6.52 -16.28 14.25
C ASN A 39 -5.10 -15.86 13.86
N GLN A 40 -4.63 -14.70 14.32
CA GLN A 40 -3.23 -14.31 14.07
C GLN A 40 -2.30 -15.19 14.95
N PRO A 41 -1.15 -15.63 14.42
CA PRO A 41 -0.17 -16.33 15.22
C PRO A 41 0.30 -15.44 16.38
N LYS A 42 0.68 -16.06 17.51
CA LYS A 42 1.31 -15.29 18.60
C LYS A 42 2.52 -14.55 18.04
N ARG A 43 2.47 -13.22 18.17
CA ARG A 43 3.58 -12.36 17.72
C ARG A 43 4.85 -12.70 18.51
N PRO A 44 6.01 -12.78 17.85
CA PRO A 44 7.30 -12.95 18.55
C PRO A 44 7.55 -11.81 19.56
N ASP A 45 8.16 -12.11 20.69
CA ASP A 45 8.44 -11.10 21.73
C ASP A 45 9.42 -9.99 21.25
N TYR A 46 10.20 -10.27 20.20
CA TYR A 46 11.10 -9.32 19.55
C TYR A 46 10.42 -8.47 18.47
N ALA A 47 9.13 -8.66 18.19
CA ALA A 47 8.45 -7.92 17.14
C ALA A 47 8.36 -6.42 17.49
N ILE A 48 8.63 -5.59 16.49
CA ILE A 48 8.77 -4.14 16.65
C ILE A 48 7.74 -3.46 15.77
N LYS A 49 7.12 -2.40 16.28
CA LYS A 49 6.22 -1.58 15.45
C LYS A 49 6.98 -1.02 14.26
N ALA A 50 6.49 -1.31 13.04
CA ALA A 50 7.09 -0.76 11.84
C ALA A 50 6.93 0.77 11.80
N PRO A 51 8.01 1.54 11.55
CA PRO A 51 7.91 2.96 11.31
C PRO A 51 6.98 3.24 10.13
N ASP A 52 6.01 4.16 10.32
CA ASP A 52 5.15 4.58 9.22
C ASP A 52 5.94 5.41 8.21
N PHE A 53 5.57 5.32 6.95
CA PHE A 53 6.17 6.11 5.89
C PHE A 53 5.18 6.38 4.77
N THR A 54 5.48 7.41 3.98
CA THR A 54 4.82 7.70 2.72
C THR A 54 5.89 7.85 1.64
N LEU A 55 5.76 7.10 0.57
CA LEU A 55 6.58 7.18 -0.65
C LEU A 55 5.64 7.18 -1.86
N LYS A 56 6.16 7.41 -3.05
CA LYS A 56 5.33 7.29 -4.26
C LYS A 56 5.65 6.02 -5.03
N THR A 57 4.65 5.47 -5.69
CA THR A 57 4.82 4.40 -6.67
C THR A 57 5.51 4.94 -7.93
N ILE A 58 6.01 4.05 -8.77
CA ILE A 58 6.57 4.44 -10.08
C ILE A 58 5.50 5.11 -10.97
N GLN A 59 4.21 4.83 -10.76
CA GLN A 59 3.08 5.47 -11.45
C GLN A 59 2.73 6.86 -10.87
N GLY A 60 3.38 7.28 -9.78
CA GLY A 60 3.18 8.59 -9.16
C GLY A 60 2.13 8.62 -8.03
N GLU A 61 1.49 7.49 -7.72
CA GLU A 61 0.52 7.39 -6.62
C GLU A 61 1.23 7.35 -5.26
N LEU A 62 0.63 7.95 -4.24
CA LEU A 62 1.16 7.87 -2.88
C LEU A 62 0.84 6.51 -2.26
N PHE A 63 1.85 5.88 -1.69
CA PHE A 63 1.74 4.69 -0.86
C PHE A 63 2.08 5.05 0.58
N LYS A 64 1.16 4.80 1.49
CA LYS A 64 1.38 4.97 2.92
C LYS A 64 1.23 3.63 3.64
N LEU A 65 2.23 3.26 4.44
CA LEU A 65 2.24 1.96 5.11
C LEU A 65 1.02 1.78 6.02
N SER A 66 0.67 2.80 6.81
CA SER A 66 -0.45 2.74 7.76
C SER A 66 -1.83 2.56 7.12
N GLU A 67 -1.98 2.84 5.83
CA GLU A 67 -3.21 2.61 5.06
C GLU A 67 -3.37 1.14 4.61
N ASN A 68 -2.31 0.34 4.76
CA ASN A 68 -2.30 -1.09 4.43
C ASN A 68 -2.53 -1.99 5.64
N LYS A 69 -3.13 -1.47 6.72
CA LYS A 69 -3.52 -2.29 7.88
C LYS A 69 -4.46 -3.42 7.46
N GLY A 70 -4.29 -4.59 8.08
CA GLY A 70 -5.02 -5.79 7.71
C GLY A 70 -4.37 -6.61 6.59
N LYS A 71 -3.30 -6.10 5.97
CA LYS A 71 -2.48 -6.82 5.00
C LYS A 71 -1.16 -7.28 5.63
N VAL A 72 -0.60 -8.36 5.10
CA VAL A 72 0.76 -8.79 5.40
C VAL A 72 1.69 -8.15 4.38
N ILE A 73 2.68 -7.39 4.85
CA ILE A 73 3.59 -6.67 3.95
C ILE A 73 4.94 -7.37 3.92
N LEU A 74 5.39 -7.73 2.73
CA LEU A 74 6.78 -8.10 2.46
C LEU A 74 7.50 -6.85 1.95
N LEU A 75 8.20 -6.16 2.86
CA LEU A 75 8.91 -4.91 2.58
C LEU A 75 10.35 -5.22 2.23
N ASN A 76 10.75 -4.87 1.01
CA ASN A 76 12.09 -5.13 0.48
C ASN A 76 12.84 -3.83 0.21
N PHE A 77 14.04 -3.67 0.74
CA PHE A 77 14.99 -2.62 0.40
C PHE A 77 15.92 -3.15 -0.68
N TRP A 78 15.91 -2.53 -1.85
CA TRP A 78 16.57 -3.04 -3.04
C TRP A 78 17.06 -1.93 -3.98
N GLY A 79 17.67 -2.30 -5.11
CA GLY A 79 18.04 -1.38 -6.18
C GLY A 79 18.21 -2.11 -7.50
N THR A 80 17.97 -1.41 -8.61
CA THR A 80 18.11 -1.95 -9.98
C THR A 80 19.52 -2.45 -10.27
N TRP A 81 20.53 -1.79 -9.70
CA TRP A 81 21.96 -2.12 -9.79
C TRP A 81 22.39 -3.31 -8.92
N CYS A 82 21.54 -3.73 -7.98
CA CYS A 82 21.86 -4.78 -7.01
C CYS A 82 21.70 -6.18 -7.62
N ARG A 83 22.78 -6.81 -8.03
CA ARG A 83 22.74 -8.14 -8.63
C ARG A 83 22.08 -9.22 -7.75
N PRO A 84 22.33 -9.32 -6.44
CA PRO A 84 21.60 -10.27 -5.61
C PRO A 84 20.10 -9.95 -5.49
N CYS A 85 19.70 -8.67 -5.53
CA CYS A 85 18.28 -8.29 -5.51
C CYS A 85 17.52 -8.80 -6.74
N ARG A 86 18.14 -8.75 -7.90
CA ARG A 86 17.55 -9.24 -9.16
C ARG A 86 17.20 -10.74 -9.11
N ARG A 87 17.93 -11.52 -8.31
CA ARG A 87 17.69 -12.97 -8.17
C ARG A 87 16.40 -13.29 -7.41
N GLU A 88 15.90 -12.39 -6.55
CA GLU A 88 14.66 -12.57 -5.80
C GLU A 88 13.41 -12.19 -6.60
N ILE A 89 13.54 -11.43 -7.71
CA ILE A 89 12.39 -10.95 -8.47
C ILE A 89 11.44 -12.08 -8.91
N PRO A 90 11.94 -13.20 -9.49
CA PRO A 90 11.05 -14.29 -9.86
C PRO A 90 10.32 -14.93 -8.66
N ASP A 91 10.96 -14.97 -7.50
CA ASP A 91 10.38 -15.52 -6.29
C ASP A 91 9.29 -14.59 -5.71
N PHE A 92 9.51 -13.26 -5.74
CA PHE A 92 8.48 -12.28 -5.38
C PHE A 92 7.28 -12.33 -6.33
N ASN A 93 7.52 -12.47 -7.62
CA ASN A 93 6.46 -12.63 -8.61
C ASN A 93 5.59 -13.86 -8.35
N LYS A 94 6.19 -14.99 -7.96
CA LYS A 94 5.44 -16.18 -7.56
C LYS A 94 4.64 -15.95 -6.29
N LEU A 95 5.26 -15.35 -5.27
CA LEU A 95 4.60 -15.04 -4.00
C LEU A 95 3.36 -14.15 -4.20
N ILE A 96 3.51 -13.04 -4.91
CA ILE A 96 2.37 -12.13 -5.12
C ILE A 96 1.26 -12.80 -5.94
N LYS A 97 1.61 -13.54 -6.98
CA LYS A 97 0.65 -14.29 -7.79
C LYS A 97 -0.16 -15.28 -6.96
N ASN A 98 0.49 -15.98 -6.04
CA ASN A 98 -0.13 -17.06 -5.27
C ASN A 98 -0.91 -16.53 -4.05
N TYR A 99 -0.43 -15.48 -3.37
CA TYR A 99 -0.90 -15.11 -2.03
C TYR A 99 -1.47 -13.69 -1.91
N GLN A 100 -1.59 -12.94 -3.01
CA GLN A 100 -2.24 -11.62 -2.99
C GLN A 100 -3.67 -11.68 -2.45
N LYS A 101 -4.42 -12.72 -2.83
CA LYS A 101 -5.80 -12.92 -2.36
C LYS A 101 -5.86 -13.21 -0.86
N ASP A 102 -4.82 -13.84 -0.32
CA ASP A 102 -4.67 -14.12 1.12
C ASP A 102 -4.19 -12.90 1.91
N GLY A 103 -4.10 -11.74 1.26
CA GLY A 103 -3.77 -10.47 1.86
C GLY A 103 -2.28 -10.13 1.85
N LEU A 104 -1.45 -10.83 1.06
CA LEU A 104 -0.05 -10.43 0.84
C LEU A 104 0.04 -9.18 -0.02
N VAL A 105 0.89 -8.24 0.38
CA VAL A 105 1.34 -7.10 -0.41
C VAL A 105 2.87 -7.12 -0.41
N ILE A 106 3.48 -7.05 -1.58
CA ILE A 106 4.93 -6.93 -1.72
C ILE A 106 5.27 -5.50 -2.12
N VAL A 107 6.20 -4.90 -1.39
CA VAL A 107 6.61 -3.50 -1.58
C VAL A 107 8.13 -3.43 -1.65
N GLY A 108 8.66 -3.00 -2.79
CA GLY A 108 10.08 -2.75 -2.99
C GLY A 108 10.40 -1.26 -2.88
N ILE A 109 11.16 -0.84 -1.86
CA ILE A 109 11.69 0.52 -1.76
C ILE A 109 13.00 0.58 -2.52
N THR A 110 13.04 1.40 -3.58
CA THR A 110 14.22 1.53 -4.44
C THR A 110 15.24 2.48 -3.83
N LEU A 111 16.45 1.99 -3.60
CA LEU A 111 17.60 2.77 -3.17
C LEU A 111 18.42 3.18 -4.40
N LYS A 112 18.21 4.39 -4.87
CA LYS A 112 18.93 4.94 -6.01
C LYS A 112 20.41 5.13 -5.67
N ARG A 113 21.29 4.74 -6.59
CA ARG A 113 22.73 4.88 -6.45
C ARG A 113 23.27 6.13 -7.16
N SER A 114 22.53 6.61 -8.16
CA SER A 114 22.92 7.77 -8.95
C SER A 114 21.71 8.58 -9.41
N SER A 115 21.94 9.81 -9.84
CA SER A 115 20.92 10.68 -10.43
C SER A 115 20.38 10.16 -11.78
N TYR A 116 21.05 9.20 -12.41
CA TYR A 116 20.58 8.58 -13.65
C TYR A 116 19.49 7.53 -13.42
N GLU A 117 19.28 7.08 -12.18
CA GLU A 117 18.18 6.20 -11.82
C GLU A 117 16.91 7.02 -11.64
N THR A 118 16.30 7.39 -12.75
CA THR A 118 15.03 8.11 -12.80
C THR A 118 13.85 7.14 -12.63
N ASP A 119 12.67 7.67 -12.32
CA ASP A 119 11.45 6.84 -12.23
C ASP A 119 11.16 6.14 -13.59
N SER A 120 11.46 6.80 -14.73
CA SER A 120 11.36 6.18 -16.05
C SER A 120 12.31 5.00 -16.20
N SER A 121 13.59 5.15 -15.84
CA SER A 121 14.55 4.04 -15.95
C SER A 121 14.23 2.87 -15.02
N ILE A 122 13.58 3.15 -13.87
CA ILE A 122 13.09 2.11 -12.97
C ILE A 122 11.85 1.42 -13.59
N ALA A 123 10.96 2.17 -14.23
CA ALA A 123 9.80 1.63 -14.94
C ALA A 123 10.23 0.71 -16.10
N ASP A 124 11.23 1.13 -16.89
CA ASP A 124 11.79 0.30 -17.96
C ASP A 124 12.38 -0.99 -17.39
N PHE A 125 13.13 -0.89 -16.29
CA PHE A 125 13.68 -2.06 -15.61
C PHE A 125 12.57 -2.99 -15.09
N MET A 126 11.46 -2.45 -14.54
CA MET A 126 10.31 -3.25 -14.09
C MET A 126 9.70 -4.04 -15.24
N ASN A 127 9.58 -3.44 -16.43
CA ASN A 127 9.08 -4.11 -17.63
C ASN A 127 10.03 -5.21 -18.10
N ASP A 128 11.33 -4.93 -18.17
CA ASP A 128 12.36 -5.89 -18.61
C ASP A 128 12.46 -7.11 -17.70
N TRP A 129 12.16 -6.95 -16.41
CA TRP A 129 12.25 -7.99 -15.39
C TRP A 129 10.89 -8.56 -14.96
N ASP A 130 9.80 -8.17 -15.65
CA ASP A 130 8.42 -8.60 -15.37
C ASP A 130 8.03 -8.42 -13.89
N ILE A 131 8.42 -7.28 -13.29
CA ILE A 131 8.09 -6.99 -11.88
C ILE A 131 6.61 -6.65 -11.77
N ASN A 132 5.84 -7.50 -11.09
CA ASN A 132 4.40 -7.39 -10.95
C ASN A 132 3.92 -7.07 -9.53
N TYR A 133 4.78 -6.46 -8.71
CA TYR A 133 4.50 -5.98 -7.37
C TYR A 133 4.86 -4.50 -7.23
N THR A 134 4.45 -3.88 -6.12
CA THR A 134 4.60 -2.43 -5.92
C THR A 134 6.06 -2.03 -5.75
N ILE A 135 6.53 -1.12 -6.58
CA ILE A 135 7.84 -0.47 -6.43
C ILE A 135 7.64 0.99 -6.03
N LEU A 136 8.35 1.39 -4.99
CA LEU A 136 8.32 2.74 -4.42
C LEU A 136 9.64 3.46 -4.67
N THR A 137 9.51 4.76 -4.86
CA THR A 137 10.60 5.71 -5.04
C THR A 137 10.36 6.98 -4.24
N ASP A 138 11.32 7.90 -4.26
CA ASP A 138 11.23 9.18 -3.58
C ASP A 138 10.10 10.06 -4.13
N ILE A 139 9.41 10.78 -3.26
CA ILE A 139 8.43 11.81 -3.66
C ILE A 139 9.16 13.00 -4.25
N ASN A 140 10.18 13.49 -3.54
CA ASN A 140 11.06 14.57 -3.96
C ASN A 140 12.51 14.09 -4.09
N ASN A 141 13.22 13.89 -2.97
CA ASN A 141 14.60 13.41 -2.93
C ASN A 141 14.90 12.74 -1.58
N TYR A 142 15.58 11.59 -1.60
CA TYR A 142 16.17 10.93 -0.43
C TYR A 142 15.19 10.38 0.62
N GLU A 143 13.87 10.42 0.42
CA GLU A 143 12.92 9.88 1.38
C GLU A 143 13.11 8.36 1.56
N SER A 144 13.48 7.64 0.48
CA SER A 144 13.78 6.20 0.54
C SER A 144 14.96 5.90 1.48
N GLN A 145 15.99 6.76 1.49
CA GLN A 145 17.14 6.66 2.39
C GLN A 145 16.74 6.96 3.83
N VAL A 146 15.90 7.98 4.05
CA VAL A 146 15.36 8.31 5.38
C VAL A 146 14.52 7.16 5.93
N VAL A 147 13.63 6.58 5.13
CA VAL A 147 12.85 5.40 5.50
C VAL A 147 13.78 4.24 5.85
N THR A 148 14.81 3.97 5.04
CA THR A 148 15.79 2.91 5.31
C THR A 148 16.52 3.12 6.64
N ALA A 149 16.92 4.36 6.95
CA ALA A 149 17.58 4.69 8.21
C ALA A 149 16.65 4.50 9.41
N ASN A 150 15.38 4.94 9.31
CA ASN A 150 14.36 4.77 10.36
C ASN A 150 14.09 3.29 10.65
N TYR A 151 14.02 2.46 9.60
CA TYR A 151 13.87 1.01 9.77
C TYR A 151 15.11 0.38 10.41
N GLY A 152 16.32 0.80 10.00
CA GLY A 152 17.56 0.38 10.63
C GLY A 152 17.59 0.71 12.13
N GLN A 153 17.17 1.92 12.49
CA GLN A 153 17.05 2.33 13.90
C GLN A 153 16.02 1.49 14.64
N ALA A 154 14.85 1.26 14.06
CA ALA A 154 13.77 0.49 14.68
C ALA A 154 14.19 -0.96 14.97
N ILE A 155 14.90 -1.63 14.04
CA ILE A 155 15.37 -3.01 14.21
C ILE A 155 16.70 -3.11 15.02
N GLY A 156 17.22 -1.98 15.50
CA GLY A 156 18.43 -1.93 16.33
C GLY A 156 19.75 -2.13 15.58
N GLN A 157 19.74 -2.10 14.23
CA GLN A 157 20.94 -2.22 13.40
C GLN A 157 20.76 -1.51 12.06
N PRO A 158 21.77 -0.78 11.56
CA PRO A 158 21.68 -0.13 10.25
C PRO A 158 21.44 -1.12 9.12
N ILE A 159 20.59 -0.75 8.17
CA ILE A 159 20.43 -1.49 6.90
C ILE A 159 21.58 -1.06 5.97
N THR A 160 22.68 -1.79 6.03
CA THR A 160 23.92 -1.51 5.25
C THR A 160 24.06 -2.39 4.02
N GLY A 161 23.25 -3.44 3.91
CA GLY A 161 23.27 -4.39 2.80
C GLY A 161 21.90 -4.57 2.15
N ILE A 162 21.87 -4.77 0.86
CA ILE A 162 20.68 -5.11 0.10
C ILE A 162 20.88 -6.40 -0.72
N PRO A 163 19.82 -7.20 -0.94
CA PRO A 163 18.47 -6.97 -0.45
C PRO A 163 18.37 -7.13 1.07
N THR A 164 17.56 -6.29 1.71
CA THR A 164 17.06 -6.51 3.07
C THR A 164 15.56 -6.58 3.00
N THR A 165 14.97 -7.67 3.54
CA THR A 165 13.53 -7.92 3.44
C THR A 165 12.94 -8.12 4.81
N LEU A 166 11.82 -7.44 5.08
CA LEU A 166 11.11 -7.50 6.35
C LEU A 166 9.68 -8.01 6.13
N ILE A 167 9.21 -8.89 7.01
CA ILE A 167 7.80 -9.28 7.08
C ILE A 167 7.14 -8.41 8.14
N ILE A 168 6.07 -7.72 7.75
CA ILE A 168 5.25 -6.89 8.63
C ILE A 168 3.86 -7.54 8.70
N ASP A 169 3.39 -7.82 9.92
CA ASP A 169 2.10 -8.45 10.15
C ASP A 169 0.93 -7.49 9.89
N ARG A 170 -0.30 -8.01 9.94
CA ARG A 170 -1.54 -7.26 9.67
C ARG A 170 -1.78 -6.08 10.61
N GLU A 171 -1.15 -6.08 11.78
CA GLU A 171 -1.23 -5.00 12.76
C GLU A 171 -0.07 -4.01 12.61
N GLY A 172 0.84 -4.25 11.66
CA GLY A 172 1.97 -3.37 11.34
C GLY A 172 3.18 -3.57 12.25
N TYR A 173 3.46 -4.80 12.69
CA TYR A 173 4.67 -5.14 13.42
C TYR A 173 5.64 -5.92 12.54
N ILE A 174 6.91 -5.58 12.59
CA ILE A 174 7.98 -6.33 11.97
C ILE A 174 8.16 -7.62 12.77
N VAL A 175 7.88 -8.76 12.14
CA VAL A 175 7.92 -10.09 12.78
C VAL A 175 9.08 -10.94 12.30
N LYS A 176 9.72 -10.56 11.19
CA LYS A 176 10.88 -11.27 10.62
C LYS A 176 11.69 -10.34 9.74
N GLY A 177 13.00 -10.57 9.67
CA GLY A 177 13.92 -9.87 8.79
C GLY A 177 14.94 -10.81 8.15
N TYR A 178 15.38 -10.46 6.95
CA TYR A 178 16.41 -11.17 6.20
C TYR A 178 17.39 -10.18 5.59
N VAL A 179 18.67 -10.53 5.61
CA VAL A 179 19.71 -9.85 4.85
C VAL A 179 20.22 -10.81 3.79
N GLY A 180 20.27 -10.36 2.54
CA GLY A 180 20.58 -11.18 1.37
C GLY A 180 19.36 -11.95 0.82
N PRO A 181 19.49 -12.48 -0.42
CA PRO A 181 18.37 -13.07 -1.15
C PRO A 181 17.87 -14.37 -0.52
N ARG A 182 16.55 -14.61 -0.63
CA ARG A 182 15.88 -15.84 -0.21
C ARG A 182 14.98 -16.34 -1.32
N SER A 183 14.72 -17.66 -1.32
CA SER A 183 13.73 -18.27 -2.24
C SER A 183 12.30 -18.06 -1.76
N GLU A 184 11.35 -18.23 -2.69
CA GLU A 184 9.91 -18.24 -2.39
C GLU A 184 9.57 -19.13 -1.19
N GLU A 185 10.12 -20.35 -1.15
CA GLU A 185 9.84 -21.33 -0.09
C GLU A 185 10.22 -20.81 1.31
N ILE A 186 11.37 -20.12 1.41
CA ILE A 186 11.84 -19.55 2.68
C ILE A 186 10.94 -18.43 3.11
N PHE A 187 10.58 -17.51 2.20
CA PHE A 187 9.65 -16.44 2.50
C PHE A 187 8.26 -16.99 2.86
N TYR A 188 7.74 -17.94 2.08
CA TYR A 188 6.42 -18.50 2.32
C TYR A 188 6.30 -19.20 3.68
N LYS A 189 7.33 -19.96 4.09
CA LYS A 189 7.36 -20.59 5.39
C LYS A 189 7.07 -19.61 6.54
N ASP A 190 7.68 -18.42 6.48
CA ASP A 190 7.55 -17.41 7.53
C ASP A 190 6.36 -16.45 7.30
N LEU A 191 5.85 -16.33 6.05
CA LEU A 191 4.63 -15.58 5.72
C LEU A 191 3.35 -16.34 6.06
N LYS A 192 3.34 -17.66 5.80
CA LYS A 192 2.17 -18.54 5.93
C LYS A 192 1.36 -18.34 7.21
N PRO A 193 1.97 -18.23 8.41
CA PRO A 193 1.21 -18.04 9.64
C PRO A 193 0.38 -16.76 9.67
N TYR A 194 0.76 -15.74 8.92
CA TYR A 194 0.12 -14.41 8.89
C TYR A 194 -0.87 -14.25 7.73
N LEU A 195 -0.80 -15.11 6.71
CA LEU A 195 -1.72 -15.09 5.58
C LEU A 195 -3.07 -15.68 5.98
N SER A 196 -4.17 -15.18 5.42
CA SER A 196 -5.48 -15.80 5.61
C SER A 196 -5.49 -17.12 4.84
N SER A 197 -5.74 -18.23 5.51
CA SER A 197 -6.24 -19.39 4.80
C SER A 197 -7.67 -19.06 4.37
N GLU A 198 -7.93 -18.89 3.07
CA GLU A 198 -9.29 -19.01 2.59
C GLU A 198 -9.71 -20.47 2.85
N SER A 199 -10.61 -20.63 3.81
CA SER A 199 -11.34 -21.90 4.06
C SER A 199 -12.51 -22.01 3.09
#